data_c6dd408a5acd96eaf014d9f147134806
#
_entry.id   c6dd408a5acd96eaf014d9f147134806
#
_cell.length_a   1.000
_cell.length_b   1.000
_cell.length_c   1.000
_cell.angle_alpha   90.00
_cell.angle_beta   90.00
_cell.angle_gamma   90.00
#
_symmetry.space_group_name_H-M   'P 1'
#
loop_
_entity.id
_entity.type
_entity.pdbx_description
1 polymer ?
#
loop_
_entity_poly.entity_id
_entity_poly.type
_entity_poly.pdbx_seq_one_letter_code
_entity_poly.pdbx_strand_id
1 'polypeptide(L)'
;MRTERRRAPRYPFIAMAEIVDEKENARTSSRVSDLSLHGCYVEMLNPFPQGTNVMLEIYTESEFLEVHATVAYFEPKQGMGLTFSEMPQYFASVLNRWVLQAKGHQDN
;
A
#
# COMPACT_ATOMS: atom_id res chain seq x y z
N MET A 1 6.99 20.83 -10.63
CA MET A 1 6.99 20.50 -10.03
C MET A 1 6.39 19.84 -9.49
N ARG A 2 6.34 19.51 -8.99
CA ARG A 2 5.97 18.89 -8.37
C ARG A 2 5.56 18.64 -7.49
N THR A 3 5.45 18.77 -7.61
CA THR A 3 5.41 18.66 -6.55
C THR A 3 4.76 17.91 -5.74
N GLU A 4 4.03 18.04 -5.27
CA GLU A 4 3.51 17.45 -4.27
C GLU A 4 2.39 16.67 -4.55
N ARG A 5 2.54 15.42 -4.76
CA ARG A 5 1.51 14.60 -5.02
C ARG A 5 1.03 13.91 -3.84
N ARG A 6 1.82 13.84 -2.79
CA ARG A 6 1.42 13.14 -1.58
C ARG A 6 0.60 14.02 -0.71
N ARG A 7 -0.56 13.53 -0.30
CA ARG A 7 -1.40 14.23 0.61
C ARG A 7 -1.02 13.99 2.03
N ALA A 8 -0.30 12.91 2.30
CA ALA A 8 0.11 12.54 3.64
C ALA A 8 1.53 11.99 3.60
N PRO A 9 2.31 12.18 4.65
CA PRO A 9 3.66 11.61 4.69
C PRO A 9 3.63 10.11 4.64
N ARG A 10 4.67 9.52 4.08
CA ARG A 10 4.86 8.08 4.03
C ARG A 10 5.96 7.70 5.00
N TYR A 11 5.75 6.62 5.71
CA TYR A 11 6.68 6.16 6.73
C TYR A 11 7.12 4.73 6.43
N PRO A 12 8.37 4.39 6.73
CA PRO A 12 8.80 3.00 6.57
C PRO A 12 7.90 2.07 7.38
N PHE A 13 7.47 0.98 6.77
CA PHE A 13 6.58 0.04 7.41
C PHE A 13 6.68 -1.28 6.68
N ILE A 14 7.13 -2.32 7.36
CA ILE A 14 7.36 -3.60 6.74
C ILE A 14 6.19 -4.53 7.04
N ALA A 15 5.55 -5.03 6.00
CA ALA A 15 4.44 -5.96 6.13
C ALA A 15 4.37 -6.78 4.84
N MET A 16 3.60 -7.84 4.89
CA MET A 16 3.38 -8.65 3.70
C MET A 16 2.11 -8.21 3.02
N ALA A 17 2.02 -8.47 1.74
CA ALA A 17 0.83 -8.11 0.98
C ALA A 17 0.49 -9.20 -0.02
N GLU A 18 -0.82 -9.40 -0.20
CA GLU A 18 -1.34 -10.21 -1.31
C GLU A 18 -2.05 -9.23 -2.22
N ILE A 19 -1.71 -9.27 -3.50
CA ILE A 19 -2.23 -8.33 -4.47
C ILE A 19 -2.90 -9.13 -5.58
N VAL A 20 -4.18 -8.82 -5.83
CA VAL A 20 -4.94 -9.49 -6.89
C VAL A 20 -5.35 -8.45 -7.91
N ASP A 21 -4.90 -8.64 -9.16
CA ASP A 21 -5.33 -7.81 -10.26
C ASP A 21 -6.80 -8.11 -10.50
N GLU A 22 -7.66 -7.10 -10.36
CA GLU A 22 -9.09 -7.33 -10.41
C GLU A 22 -9.58 -7.75 -11.78
N LYS A 23 -8.87 -7.37 -12.82
CA LYS A 23 -9.29 -7.71 -14.17
C LYS A 23 -8.85 -9.10 -14.57
N GLU A 24 -7.61 -9.45 -14.28
CA GLU A 24 -7.06 -10.72 -14.73
C GLU A 24 -7.03 -11.77 -13.63
N ASN A 25 -7.35 -11.36 -12.42
CA ASN A 25 -7.39 -12.27 -11.30
C ASN A 25 -6.03 -12.89 -10.96
N ALA A 26 -4.97 -12.25 -11.41
CA ALA A 26 -3.62 -12.72 -11.09
C ALA A 26 -3.26 -12.32 -9.67
N ARG A 27 -2.72 -13.26 -8.91
CA ARG A 27 -2.41 -13.04 -7.51
C ARG A 27 -0.91 -13.04 -7.32
N THR A 28 -0.41 -12.09 -6.55
CA THR A 28 1.02 -11.94 -6.29
C THR A 28 1.23 -11.63 -4.82
N SER A 29 2.21 -12.29 -4.22
CA SER A 29 2.64 -11.96 -2.86
C SER A 29 3.79 -10.97 -2.96
N SER A 30 3.81 -10.01 -2.04
CA SER A 30 4.79 -8.96 -2.11
C SER A 30 5.06 -8.41 -0.71
N ARG A 31 5.90 -7.39 -0.64
CA ARG A 31 6.25 -6.75 0.62
C ARG A 31 5.95 -5.27 0.54
N VAL A 32 5.27 -4.76 1.56
CA VAL A 32 5.06 -3.33 1.73
C VAL A 32 6.32 -2.76 2.35
N SER A 33 6.80 -1.65 1.84
CA SER A 33 7.99 -1.00 2.38
C SER A 33 7.70 0.36 2.99
N ASP A 34 6.61 1.01 2.59
CA ASP A 34 6.20 2.24 3.27
C ASP A 34 4.67 2.36 3.23
N LEU A 35 4.16 3.19 4.11
CA LEU A 35 2.72 3.30 4.33
C LEU A 35 2.35 4.73 4.66
N SER A 36 1.18 5.15 4.17
CA SER A 36 0.56 6.41 4.53
C SER A 36 -0.93 6.19 4.68
N LEU A 37 -1.65 7.24 5.06
CA LEU A 37 -3.10 7.14 5.17
C LEU A 37 -3.78 6.97 3.82
N HIS A 38 -3.09 7.28 2.74
CA HIS A 38 -3.70 7.25 1.40
C HIS A 38 -3.15 6.17 0.49
N GLY A 39 -2.11 5.46 0.91
CA GLY A 39 -1.54 4.45 0.05
C GLY A 39 -0.30 3.81 0.62
N CYS A 40 0.35 3.01 -0.20
CA CYS A 40 1.56 2.32 0.22
C CYS A 40 2.44 2.05 -1.00
N TYR A 41 3.67 1.66 -0.74
CA TYR A 41 4.57 1.19 -1.79
C TYR A 41 4.84 -0.28 -1.57
N VAL A 42 4.72 -1.08 -2.62
CA VAL A 42 5.02 -2.51 -2.56
C VAL A 42 6.18 -2.81 -3.47
N GLU A 43 7.03 -3.73 -3.03
CA GLU A 43 8.20 -4.14 -3.80
C GLU A 43 7.82 -5.25 -4.74
N MET A 44 8.11 -5.09 -6.02
CA MET A 44 7.79 -6.09 -7.03
C MET A 44 8.79 -6.01 -8.17
N LEU A 45 9.24 -7.16 -8.62
CA LEU A 45 10.14 -7.21 -9.75
C LEU A 45 9.43 -6.79 -11.03
N ASN A 46 8.19 -7.25 -11.19
CA ASN A 46 7.40 -6.93 -12.38
C ASN A 46 6.11 -6.25 -11.96
N PRO A 47 6.15 -4.95 -11.65
CA PRO A 47 4.96 -4.25 -11.19
C PRO A 47 3.90 -4.15 -12.28
N PHE A 48 2.66 -3.94 -11.86
CA PHE A 48 1.55 -3.75 -12.77
C PHE A 48 1.58 -2.34 -13.35
N PRO A 49 0.99 -2.16 -14.53
CA PRO A 49 0.95 -0.83 -15.16
C PRO A 49 0.13 0.16 -14.35
N GLN A 50 0.45 1.43 -14.53
CA GLN A 50 -0.31 2.52 -13.93
C GLN A 50 -1.79 2.38 -14.28
N GLY A 51 -2.65 2.61 -13.33
CA GLY A 51 -4.09 2.53 -13.54
C GLY A 51 -4.69 1.16 -13.27
N THR A 52 -3.86 0.15 -13.02
CA THR A 52 -4.38 -1.18 -12.70
C THR A 52 -5.10 -1.14 -11.38
N ASN A 53 -6.30 -1.71 -11.34
CA ASN A 53 -7.08 -1.82 -10.11
C ASN A 53 -6.80 -3.17 -9.47
N VAL A 54 -6.53 -3.14 -8.18
CA VAL A 54 -6.19 -4.36 -7.45
C VAL A 54 -6.98 -4.44 -6.16
N MET A 55 -7.15 -5.67 -5.68
CA MET A 55 -7.57 -5.91 -4.32
C MET A 55 -6.30 -6.19 -3.54
N LEU A 56 -6.11 -5.47 -2.47
CA LEU A 56 -4.89 -5.52 -1.68
C LEU A 56 -5.20 -5.97 -0.27
N GLU A 57 -4.46 -6.97 0.19
CA GLU A 57 -4.52 -7.37 1.58
C GLU A 57 -3.15 -7.15 2.18
N ILE A 58 -3.05 -6.33 3.22
CA ILE A 58 -1.79 -6.09 3.92
C ILE A 58 -1.91 -6.73 5.29
N TYR A 59 -0.90 -7.48 5.69
CA TYR A 59 -1.00 -8.15 6.97
C TYR A 59 0.33 -8.19 7.72
N THR A 60 0.20 -8.15 9.03
CA THR A 60 1.30 -8.32 9.96
C THR A 60 1.06 -9.66 10.68
N GLU A 61 1.81 -9.90 11.74
CA GLU A 61 1.62 -11.14 12.50
C GLU A 61 0.27 -11.19 13.22
N SER A 62 -0.31 -10.04 13.51
CA SER A 62 -1.50 -10.01 14.36
C SER A 62 -2.73 -9.39 13.72
N GLU A 63 -2.57 -8.66 12.64
CA GLU A 63 -3.69 -7.92 12.05
C GLU A 63 -3.59 -7.90 10.54
N PHE A 64 -4.70 -7.58 9.90
CA PHE A 64 -4.69 -7.36 8.46
C PHE A 64 -5.71 -6.31 8.08
N LEU A 65 -5.58 -5.77 6.88
CA LEU A 65 -6.61 -4.95 6.28
C LEU A 65 -6.75 -5.32 4.81
N GLU A 66 -7.93 -5.11 4.29
CA GLU A 66 -8.21 -5.31 2.86
C GLU A 66 -8.72 -4.01 2.29
N VAL A 67 -8.26 -3.67 1.11
CA VAL A 67 -8.69 -2.44 0.48
C VAL A 67 -8.51 -2.54 -1.03
N HIS A 68 -9.42 -1.96 -1.78
CA HIS A 68 -9.22 -1.78 -3.22
C HIS A 68 -8.22 -0.67 -3.39
N ALA A 69 -7.36 -0.81 -4.38
CA ALA A 69 -6.32 0.19 -4.64
C ALA A 69 -6.08 0.29 -6.13
N THR A 70 -5.43 1.36 -6.53
CA THR A 70 -5.08 1.60 -7.92
C THR A 70 -3.60 1.89 -8.00
N VAL A 71 -2.94 1.36 -9.00
CA VAL A 71 -1.52 1.63 -9.22
C VAL A 71 -1.38 3.08 -9.67
N ALA A 72 -0.77 3.91 -8.84
CA ALA A 72 -0.57 5.32 -9.14
C ALA A 72 0.67 5.52 -10.00
N TYR A 73 1.70 4.72 -9.78
CA TYR A 73 2.92 4.75 -10.57
C TYR A 73 3.67 3.45 -10.34
N PHE A 74 4.62 3.18 -11.22
CA PHE A 74 5.43 1.97 -11.04
C PHE A 74 6.88 2.26 -11.44
N GLU A 75 7.77 1.45 -10.89
CA GLU A 75 9.20 1.53 -11.16
C GLU A 75 9.66 0.12 -11.53
N PRO A 76 10.02 -0.10 -12.79
CA PRO A 76 10.41 -1.46 -13.22
C PRO A 76 11.51 -2.03 -12.33
N LYS A 77 11.35 -3.30 -11.98
CA LYS A 77 12.30 -4.06 -11.18
C LYS A 77 12.37 -3.58 -9.72
N GLN A 78 11.53 -2.63 -9.33
CA GLN A 78 11.53 -2.11 -7.96
C GLN A 78 10.18 -2.26 -7.29
N GLY A 79 9.12 -1.75 -7.89
CA GLY A 79 7.82 -1.83 -7.24
C GLY A 79 6.81 -0.85 -7.79
N MET A 80 5.78 -0.63 -7.02
CA MET A 80 4.72 0.28 -7.45
C MET A 80 4.09 0.97 -6.25
N GLY A 81 3.65 2.20 -6.49
CA GLY A 81 2.91 2.97 -5.50
C GLY A 81 1.43 2.75 -5.71
N LEU A 82 0.72 2.46 -4.63
CA LEU A 82 -0.71 2.18 -4.67
C LEU A 82 -1.45 3.25 -3.90
N THR A 83 -2.58 3.69 -4.47
CA THR A 83 -3.48 4.64 -3.81
C THR A 83 -4.70 3.87 -3.36
N PHE A 84 -5.05 3.98 -2.08
CA PHE A 84 -6.20 3.28 -1.52
C PHE A 84 -7.49 3.94 -1.94
N SER A 85 -8.50 3.11 -2.22
CA SER A 85 -9.86 3.58 -2.35
C SER A 85 -10.47 3.63 -0.95
N GLU A 86 -11.73 4.03 -0.86
CA GLU A 86 -12.44 4.02 0.40
C GLU A 86 -12.42 2.62 1.01
N MET A 87 -12.31 2.55 2.32
CA MET A 87 -12.33 1.26 3.00
C MET A 87 -13.29 1.32 4.18
N PRO A 88 -13.79 0.16 4.62
CA PRO A 88 -14.67 0.11 5.78
C PRO A 88 -13.99 0.70 7.01
N GLN A 89 -14.81 1.26 7.91
CA GLN A 89 -14.31 1.89 9.12
C GLN A 89 -13.41 0.97 9.93
N TYR A 90 -13.75 -0.31 9.96
CA TYR A 90 -12.93 -1.27 10.69
C TYR A 90 -11.49 -1.27 10.19
N PHE A 91 -11.32 -1.34 8.87
CA PHE A 91 -9.97 -1.37 8.30
C PHE A 91 -9.31 -0.01 8.35
N ALA A 92 -10.10 1.06 8.24
CA ALA A 92 -9.54 2.41 8.38
C ALA A 92 -8.92 2.58 9.77
N SER A 93 -9.53 1.99 10.79
CA SER A 93 -8.99 2.04 12.14
C SER A 93 -7.66 1.30 12.25
N VAL A 94 -7.57 0.16 11.59
CA VAL A 94 -6.32 -0.60 11.57
C VAL A 94 -5.22 0.23 10.90
N LEU A 95 -5.56 0.82 9.75
CA LEU A 95 -4.60 1.64 9.01
C LEU A 95 -4.11 2.81 9.85
N ASN A 96 -5.02 3.50 10.52
CA ASN A 96 -4.65 4.62 11.37
C ASN A 96 -3.66 4.20 12.44
N ARG A 97 -3.92 3.05 13.07
CA ARG A 97 -3.04 2.55 14.12
C ARG A 97 -1.65 2.24 13.58
N TRP A 98 -1.60 1.59 12.41
CA TRP A 98 -0.31 1.25 11.81
C TRP A 98 0.48 2.50 11.44
N VAL A 99 -0.20 3.51 10.88
CA VAL A 99 0.49 4.74 10.49
C VAL A 99 1.02 5.47 11.72
N LEU A 100 0.24 5.49 12.81
CA LEU A 100 0.70 6.10 14.06
C LEU A 100 1.92 5.38 14.60
N GLN A 101 1.93 4.06 14.55
CA GLN A 101 3.07 3.28 15.01
C GLN A 101 4.31 3.57 14.16
N ALA A 102 4.14 3.62 12.86
CA ALA A 102 5.25 3.88 11.96
C ALA A 102 5.80 5.28 12.17
N LYS A 103 4.93 6.24 12.40
CA LYS A 103 5.34 7.61 12.67
C LYS A 103 6.10 7.68 13.98
N GLY A 104 5.66 6.97 15.00
CA GLY A 104 6.33 6.96 16.28
C GLY A 104 7.76 6.44 16.18
N HIS A 105 7.98 5.40 15.40
CA HIS A 105 9.32 4.88 15.16
C HIS A 105 10.18 5.91 14.44
N GLN A 106 9.56 6.60 13.49
CA GLN A 106 10.28 7.58 12.69
C GLN A 106 10.70 8.79 13.51
N ASP A 107 9.90 9.14 14.51
CA ASP A 107 10.15 10.31 15.34
C ASP A 107 11.23 10.09 16.40
N ASN A 108 11.68 8.87 16.58
CA ASN A 108 12.77 8.59 17.51
C ASN A 108 14.14 8.73 16.84
#